data_5446172dd9b99cd89ddb358c81927e31
#
_entry.id   5446172dd9b99cd89ddb358c81927e31
#
_cell.length_a   1.000
_cell.length_b   1.000
_cell.length_c   1.000
_cell.angle_alpha   90.00
_cell.angle_beta   90.00
_cell.angle_gamma   90.00
#
_symmetry.space_group_name_H-M   'P 1'
#
loop_
_entity.id
_entity.type
_entity.pdbx_description
1 polymer ?
#
loop_
_entity_poly.entity_id
_entity_poly.type
_entity_poly.pdbx_seq_one_letter_code
_entity_poly.pdbx_strand_id
1 'polypeptide(L)'
;MDRFIIQRSATPGWWVATDKVNNIVVTFEHGHYNDTQKVTLLNGDTFTSEVEAMKVATYLRELADWLREEHYEVLFPIPLREAIGMQIRRERKRQGLSGKQLAERAGFSEPTINKIENGKWNASVNILEQILQALNMTLVVN
;
A
#
# COMPACT_ATOMS: atom_id res chain seq x y z
N MET A 1 -14.59 14.33 -9.84
CA MET A 1 -13.25 14.61 -9.26
C MET A 1 -13.16 13.92 -7.91
N ASP A 2 -12.13 13.14 -7.71
CA ASP A 2 -11.96 12.44 -6.44
C ASP A 2 -11.59 13.41 -5.33
N ARG A 3 -12.28 13.31 -4.21
CA ARG A 3 -12.00 14.13 -3.04
C ARG A 3 -10.64 13.78 -2.43
N PHE A 4 -10.35 12.50 -2.34
CA PHE A 4 -9.13 12.01 -1.70
C PHE A 4 -8.16 11.47 -2.70
N ILE A 5 -6.88 11.74 -2.51
CA ILE A 5 -5.79 11.13 -3.27
C ILE A 5 -4.70 10.67 -2.31
N ILE A 6 -3.94 9.65 -2.73
CA ILE A 6 -2.76 9.20 -2.01
C ILE A 6 -1.60 9.11 -2.99
N GLN A 7 -0.43 9.58 -2.57
CA GLN A 7 0.79 9.59 -3.36
C GLN A 7 1.97 9.21 -2.49
N ARG A 8 3.02 8.70 -3.12
CA ARG A 8 4.29 8.50 -2.42
C ARG A 8 4.91 9.85 -2.11
N SER A 9 5.46 9.98 -0.90
CA SER A 9 6.24 11.16 -0.51
C SER A 9 7.61 11.15 -1.19
N ALA A 10 8.25 12.30 -1.24
CA ALA A 10 9.65 12.41 -1.65
C ALA A 10 10.58 11.65 -0.68
N THR A 11 10.16 11.49 0.58
CA THR A 11 10.87 10.67 1.56
C THR A 11 10.52 9.20 1.36
N PRO A 12 11.49 8.30 1.08
CA PRO A 12 11.20 6.88 0.91
C PRO A 12 10.48 6.28 2.12
N GLY A 13 9.46 5.44 1.85
CA GLY A 13 8.68 4.79 2.90
C GLY A 13 7.57 5.65 3.47
N TRP A 14 7.39 6.87 2.99
CA TRP A 14 6.33 7.78 3.45
C TRP A 14 5.27 8.01 2.38
N TRP A 15 4.08 8.32 2.84
CA TRP A 15 2.91 8.58 2.00
C TRP A 15 2.35 9.96 2.26
N VAL A 16 1.72 10.52 1.24
CA VAL A 16 0.98 11.80 1.33
C VAL A 16 -0.46 11.54 0.93
N ALA A 17 -1.38 11.71 1.85
CA ALA A 17 -2.82 11.63 1.59
C ALA A 17 -3.41 13.03 1.63
N THR A 18 -4.23 13.37 0.65
CA THR A 18 -4.78 14.72 0.51
C THR A 18 -6.29 14.66 0.39
N ASP A 19 -6.98 15.51 1.16
CA ASP A 19 -8.37 15.86 0.96
C ASP A 19 -8.40 17.16 0.13
N LYS A 20 -8.66 17.02 -1.14
CA LYS A 20 -8.63 18.18 -2.08
C LYS A 20 -9.78 19.15 -1.88
N VAL A 21 -10.88 18.67 -1.32
CA VAL A 21 -12.05 19.52 -1.10
C VAL A 21 -11.85 20.41 0.13
N ASN A 22 -11.27 19.88 1.19
CA ASN A 22 -11.09 20.57 2.45
C ASN A 22 -9.65 21.05 2.69
N ASN A 23 -8.76 20.87 1.71
CA ASN A 23 -7.37 21.36 1.72
C ASN A 23 -6.56 20.86 2.92
N ILE A 24 -6.68 19.54 3.20
CA ILE A 24 -5.96 18.89 4.28
C ILE A 24 -4.97 17.91 3.67
N VAL A 25 -3.73 17.95 4.17
CA VAL A 25 -2.68 17.01 3.78
C VAL A 25 -2.19 16.27 5.01
N VAL A 26 -2.12 14.93 4.92
CA VAL A 26 -1.59 14.08 5.98
C VAL A 26 -0.40 13.32 5.42
N THR A 27 0.75 13.46 6.06
CA THR A 27 1.93 12.65 5.74
C THR A 27 2.15 11.63 6.83
N PHE A 28 2.51 10.41 6.44
CA PHE A 28 2.73 9.33 7.40
C PHE A 28 3.67 8.28 6.84
N GLU A 29 4.34 7.56 7.73
CA GLU A 29 5.19 6.45 7.37
C GLU A 29 4.34 5.21 7.10
N HIS A 30 4.72 4.42 6.08
CA HIS A 30 4.04 3.18 5.74
C HIS A 30 3.92 2.26 6.95
N GLY A 31 2.70 1.81 7.24
CA GLY A 31 2.42 0.94 8.38
C GLY A 31 2.41 1.63 9.76
N HIS A 32 2.64 2.95 9.81
CA HIS A 32 2.74 3.71 11.06
C HIS A 32 1.89 4.99 11.03
N TYR A 33 0.68 4.89 10.48
CA TYR A 33 -0.19 6.05 10.32
C TYR A 33 -0.46 6.78 11.64
N ASN A 34 -0.82 6.04 12.70
CA ASN A 34 -1.18 6.65 13.97
C ASN A 34 0.01 7.26 14.71
N ASP A 35 1.20 6.71 14.50
CA ASP A 35 2.41 7.13 15.23
C ASP A 35 3.09 8.32 14.58
N THR A 36 3.01 8.45 13.25
CA THR A 36 3.85 9.38 12.49
C THR A 36 3.06 10.42 11.72
N GLN A 37 1.73 10.40 11.78
CA GLN A 37 0.92 11.32 10.99
C GLN A 37 1.21 12.78 11.32
N LYS A 38 1.38 13.58 10.26
CA LYS A 38 1.48 15.03 10.35
C LYS A 38 0.39 15.63 9.49
N VAL A 39 -0.39 16.51 10.10
CA VAL A 39 -1.51 17.17 9.43
C VAL A 39 -1.14 18.59 9.09
N THR A 40 -1.32 18.96 7.82
CA THR A 40 -1.05 20.32 7.34
C THR A 40 -2.29 20.82 6.60
N LEU A 41 -2.66 22.07 6.88
CA LEU A 41 -3.69 22.75 6.09
C LEU A 41 -3.02 23.46 4.92
N LEU A 42 -3.50 23.22 3.69
CA LEU A 42 -2.86 23.75 2.49
C LEU A 42 -2.87 25.29 2.42
N ASN A 43 -3.83 25.92 3.06
CA ASN A 43 -3.94 27.38 3.11
C ASN A 43 -3.04 28.00 4.20
N GLY A 44 -2.34 27.20 4.99
CA GLY A 44 -1.47 27.68 6.07
C GLY A 44 -2.22 28.19 7.29
N ASP A 45 -3.53 27.99 7.35
CA ASP A 45 -4.32 28.47 8.46
C ASP A 45 -4.12 27.63 9.71
N THR A 46 -4.14 28.29 10.86
CA THR A 46 -4.26 27.65 12.16
C THR A 46 -5.74 27.68 12.58
N PHE A 47 -6.11 26.77 13.48
CA PHE A 47 -7.48 26.74 13.99
C PHE A 47 -7.77 28.01 14.78
N THR A 48 -8.80 28.74 14.37
CA THR A 48 -9.20 29.97 15.05
C THR A 48 -10.35 29.76 16.01
N SER A 49 -10.99 28.58 16.01
CA SER A 49 -12.09 28.26 16.90
C SER A 49 -12.23 26.75 17.13
N GLU A 50 -12.94 26.39 18.20
CA GLU A 50 -13.28 24.98 18.46
C GLU A 50 -14.13 24.36 17.34
N VAL A 51 -14.99 25.16 16.71
CA VAL A 51 -15.85 24.70 15.60
C VAL A 51 -15.00 24.27 14.42
N GLU A 52 -13.99 25.07 14.06
CA GLU A 52 -13.07 24.71 12.96
C GLU A 52 -12.27 23.46 13.30
N ALA A 53 -11.78 23.34 14.53
CA ALA A 53 -11.07 22.16 14.97
C ALA A 53 -11.94 20.91 14.88
N MET A 54 -13.22 21.00 15.24
CA MET A 54 -14.17 19.90 15.12
C MET A 54 -14.44 19.52 13.66
N LYS A 55 -14.53 20.49 12.77
CA LYS A 55 -14.70 20.22 11.34
C LYS A 55 -13.50 19.49 10.77
N VAL A 56 -12.29 19.93 11.10
CA VAL A 56 -11.06 19.28 10.64
C VAL A 56 -10.97 17.85 11.20
N ALA A 57 -11.35 17.64 12.46
CA ALA A 57 -11.39 16.29 13.04
C ALA A 57 -12.34 15.37 12.27
N THR A 58 -13.49 15.90 11.84
CA THR A 58 -14.44 15.15 11.01
C THR A 58 -13.83 14.80 9.65
N TYR A 59 -13.20 15.78 8.99
CA TYR A 59 -12.57 15.54 7.69
C TYR A 59 -11.41 14.54 7.78
N LEU A 60 -10.63 14.59 8.86
CA LEU A 60 -9.56 13.62 9.10
C LEU A 60 -10.11 12.21 9.31
N ARG A 61 -11.23 12.09 10.00
CA ARG A 61 -11.90 10.79 10.18
C ARG A 61 -12.36 10.23 8.84
N GLU A 62 -12.96 11.07 8.01
CA GLU A 62 -13.39 10.66 6.67
C GLU A 62 -12.22 10.25 5.79
N LEU A 63 -11.09 10.96 5.87
CA LEU A 63 -9.86 10.59 5.17
C LEU A 63 -9.33 9.25 5.66
N ALA A 64 -9.30 9.03 6.98
CA ALA A 64 -8.85 7.77 7.56
C ALA A 64 -9.76 6.61 7.17
N ASP A 65 -11.08 6.84 7.11
CA ASP A 65 -12.04 5.82 6.66
C ASP A 65 -11.78 5.44 5.20
N TRP A 66 -11.55 6.43 4.35
CA TRP A 66 -11.21 6.19 2.95
C TRP A 66 -9.91 5.38 2.81
N LEU A 67 -8.87 5.71 3.59
CA LEU A 67 -7.62 4.95 3.58
C LEU A 67 -7.86 3.50 4.00
N ARG A 68 -8.67 3.26 5.02
CA ARG A 68 -8.99 1.88 5.47
C ARG A 68 -9.76 1.09 4.42
N GLU A 69 -10.68 1.73 3.71
CA GLU A 69 -11.50 1.06 2.71
C GLU A 69 -10.77 0.82 1.40
N GLU A 70 -10.01 1.81 0.92
CA GLU A 70 -9.42 1.80 -0.41
C GLU A 70 -7.91 1.51 -0.41
N HIS A 71 -7.21 1.80 0.68
CA HIS A 71 -5.76 1.73 0.77
C HIS A 71 -5.28 1.13 2.08
N TYR A 72 -5.93 0.06 2.50
CA TYR A 72 -5.63 -0.63 3.77
C TYR A 72 -4.14 -0.96 3.93
N GLU A 73 -3.48 -1.33 2.85
CA GLU A 73 -2.10 -1.79 2.84
C GLU A 73 -1.09 -0.74 3.32
N VAL A 74 -1.42 0.55 3.23
CA VAL A 74 -0.49 1.61 3.65
C VAL A 74 -0.58 1.93 5.14
N LEU A 75 -1.65 1.50 5.80
CA LEU A 75 -1.93 1.83 7.20
C LEU A 75 -1.26 0.89 8.21
N PHE A 76 -1.04 -0.36 7.82
CA PHE A 76 -0.58 -1.40 8.73
C PHE A 76 0.72 -2.02 8.24
N PRO A 77 1.63 -2.37 9.17
CA PRO A 77 2.82 -3.13 8.81
C PRO A 77 2.40 -4.46 8.21
N ILE A 78 2.91 -4.78 7.02
CA ILE A 78 2.67 -6.06 6.38
C ILE A 78 3.98 -6.83 6.40
N PRO A 79 4.02 -8.08 6.89
CA PRO A 79 5.22 -8.90 6.79
C PRO A 79 5.72 -8.97 5.34
N LEU A 80 7.03 -8.92 5.17
CA LEU A 80 7.65 -8.88 3.84
C LEU A 80 7.14 -10.00 2.93
N ARG A 81 6.96 -11.21 3.48
CA ARG A 81 6.43 -12.35 2.73
C ARG A 81 5.05 -12.09 2.16
N GLU A 82 4.17 -11.49 2.96
CA GLU A 82 2.83 -11.15 2.51
C GLU A 82 2.87 -10.06 1.45
N ALA A 83 3.69 -9.03 1.65
CA ALA A 83 3.83 -7.94 0.69
C ALA A 83 4.32 -8.45 -0.66
N ILE A 84 5.32 -9.31 -0.67
CA ILE A 84 5.85 -9.93 -1.89
C ILE A 84 4.79 -10.81 -2.55
N GLY A 85 4.10 -11.64 -1.77
CA GLY A 85 3.04 -12.51 -2.27
C GLY A 85 1.91 -11.72 -2.93
N MET A 86 1.51 -10.62 -2.31
CA MET A 86 0.48 -9.74 -2.88
C MET A 86 0.91 -9.12 -4.20
N GLN A 87 2.15 -8.68 -4.31
CA GLN A 87 2.68 -8.11 -5.55
C GLN A 87 2.76 -9.15 -6.66
N ILE A 88 3.17 -10.38 -6.34
CA ILE A 88 3.20 -11.48 -7.29
C ILE A 88 1.78 -11.77 -7.81
N ARG A 89 0.82 -11.87 -6.91
CA ARG A 89 -0.58 -12.11 -7.28
C ARG A 89 -1.13 -11.00 -8.17
N ARG A 90 -0.87 -9.75 -7.83
CA ARG A 90 -1.31 -8.59 -8.59
C ARG A 90 -0.76 -8.63 -10.01
N GLU A 91 0.55 -8.85 -10.15
CA GLU A 91 1.20 -8.89 -11.46
C GLU A 91 0.73 -10.08 -12.29
N ARG A 92 0.57 -11.25 -11.65
CA ARG A 92 0.03 -12.42 -12.32
C ARG A 92 -1.35 -12.12 -12.92
N LYS A 93 -2.24 -11.53 -12.14
CA LYS A 93 -3.59 -11.18 -12.59
C LYS A 93 -3.55 -10.11 -13.68
N ARG A 94 -2.66 -9.13 -13.54
CA ARG A 94 -2.48 -8.09 -14.56
C ARG A 94 -2.09 -8.69 -15.91
N GLN A 95 -1.26 -9.73 -15.91
CA GLN A 95 -0.84 -10.43 -17.12
C GLN A 95 -1.86 -11.46 -17.60
N GLY A 96 -2.97 -11.64 -16.91
CA GLY A 96 -4.02 -12.59 -17.28
C GLY A 96 -3.65 -14.04 -17.03
N LEU A 97 -2.68 -14.32 -16.17
CA LEU A 97 -2.22 -15.67 -15.86
C LEU A 97 -3.00 -16.27 -14.68
N SER A 98 -3.35 -17.56 -14.80
CA SER A 98 -3.82 -18.35 -13.66
C SER A 98 -2.64 -18.75 -12.78
N GLY A 99 -2.92 -19.16 -11.53
CA GLY A 99 -1.89 -19.72 -10.64
C GLY A 99 -1.20 -20.92 -11.26
N LYS A 100 -1.95 -21.77 -11.96
CA LYS A 100 -1.42 -22.93 -12.66
C LYS A 100 -0.48 -22.52 -13.80
N GLN A 101 -0.86 -21.52 -14.58
CA GLN A 101 -0.02 -21.02 -15.68
C GLN A 101 1.29 -20.41 -15.16
N LEU A 102 1.23 -19.64 -14.08
CA LEU A 102 2.45 -19.11 -13.46
C LEU A 102 3.32 -20.24 -12.93
N ALA A 103 2.73 -21.25 -12.29
CA ALA A 103 3.45 -22.40 -11.78
C ALA A 103 4.21 -23.14 -12.89
N GLU A 104 3.55 -23.40 -14.01
CA GLU A 104 4.18 -24.02 -15.18
C GLU A 104 5.32 -23.18 -15.74
N ARG A 105 5.10 -21.87 -15.84
CA ARG A 105 6.11 -20.93 -16.36
C ARG A 105 7.33 -20.83 -15.46
N ALA A 106 7.14 -20.85 -14.16
CA ALA A 106 8.21 -20.73 -13.17
C ALA A 106 8.86 -22.07 -12.81
N GLY A 107 8.27 -23.20 -13.20
CA GLY A 107 8.80 -24.53 -12.87
C GLY A 107 8.43 -25.04 -11.51
N PHE A 108 7.29 -24.60 -10.95
CA PHE A 108 6.80 -25.03 -9.64
C PHE A 108 5.39 -25.61 -9.73
N SER A 109 4.90 -26.16 -8.61
CA SER A 109 3.51 -26.62 -8.53
C SER A 109 2.57 -25.46 -8.21
N GLU A 110 1.31 -25.60 -8.59
CA GLU A 110 0.28 -24.59 -8.26
C GLU A 110 0.13 -24.39 -6.75
N PRO A 111 0.11 -25.43 -5.89
CA PRO A 111 0.10 -25.22 -4.44
C PRO A 111 1.26 -24.38 -3.93
N THR A 112 2.44 -24.51 -4.51
CA THR A 112 3.60 -23.69 -4.15
C THR A 112 3.33 -22.21 -4.45
N ILE A 113 2.81 -21.92 -5.65
CA ILE A 113 2.45 -20.54 -6.03
C ILE A 113 1.39 -19.98 -5.07
N ASN A 114 0.37 -20.76 -4.75
CA ASN A 114 -0.68 -20.33 -3.82
C ASN A 114 -0.14 -19.98 -2.43
N LYS A 115 0.77 -20.77 -1.90
CA LYS A 115 1.40 -20.49 -0.60
C LYS A 115 2.20 -19.20 -0.64
N ILE A 116 2.94 -18.99 -1.72
CA ILE A 116 3.76 -17.79 -1.88
C ILE A 116 2.88 -16.54 -1.98
N GLU A 117 1.84 -16.59 -2.80
CA GLU A 117 0.90 -15.46 -2.95
C GLU A 117 0.18 -15.12 -1.64
N ASN A 118 -0.04 -16.11 -0.77
CA ASN A 118 -0.70 -15.92 0.52
C ASN A 118 0.27 -15.61 1.67
N GLY A 119 1.56 -15.45 1.38
CA GLY A 119 2.56 -15.12 2.40
C GLY A 119 2.89 -16.26 3.36
N LYS A 120 2.49 -17.49 3.03
CA LYS A 120 2.64 -18.68 3.90
C LYS A 120 3.79 -19.58 3.41
N TRP A 121 4.95 -18.99 3.14
CA TRP A 121 6.05 -19.71 2.53
C TRP A 121 7.36 -19.38 3.23
N ASN A 122 8.32 -20.28 3.05
CA ASN A 122 9.69 -20.11 3.53
C ASN A 122 10.63 -20.52 2.39
N ALA A 123 10.66 -19.70 1.34
CA ALA A 123 11.42 -19.99 0.14
C ALA A 123 12.76 -19.25 0.13
N SER A 124 13.73 -19.83 -0.55
CA SER A 124 15.01 -19.16 -0.77
C SER A 124 14.86 -18.01 -1.75
N VAL A 125 15.83 -17.11 -1.77
CA VAL A 125 15.89 -16.02 -2.76
C VAL A 125 15.90 -16.57 -4.18
N ASN A 126 16.56 -17.71 -4.42
CA ASN A 126 16.60 -18.32 -5.75
C ASN A 126 15.21 -18.73 -6.25
N ILE A 127 14.41 -19.33 -5.39
CA ILE A 127 13.03 -19.70 -5.73
C ILE A 127 12.21 -18.46 -6.06
N LEU A 128 12.34 -17.44 -5.23
CA LEU A 128 11.65 -16.18 -5.43
C LEU A 128 12.05 -15.54 -6.77
N GLU A 129 13.35 -15.51 -7.08
CA GLU A 129 13.85 -14.97 -8.34
C GLU A 129 13.24 -15.68 -9.56
N GLN A 130 13.13 -17.01 -9.52
CA GLN A 130 12.52 -17.78 -10.62
C GLN A 130 11.08 -17.36 -10.86
N ILE A 131 10.31 -17.16 -9.80
CA ILE A 131 8.92 -16.71 -9.92
C ILE A 131 8.85 -15.29 -10.47
N LEU A 132 9.71 -14.39 -9.97
CA LEU A 132 9.74 -13.00 -10.42
C LEU A 132 10.16 -12.92 -11.90
N GLN A 133 11.13 -13.71 -12.32
CA GLN A 133 11.55 -13.77 -13.73
C GLN A 133 10.41 -14.25 -14.64
N ALA A 134 9.63 -15.23 -14.18
CA ALA A 134 8.47 -15.71 -14.94
C ALA A 134 7.42 -14.62 -15.14
N LEU A 135 7.40 -13.60 -14.30
CA LEU A 135 6.51 -12.44 -14.39
C LEU A 135 7.20 -11.19 -14.94
N ASN A 136 8.46 -11.29 -15.37
CA ASN A 136 9.28 -10.15 -15.80
C ASN A 136 9.41 -9.07 -14.71
N MET A 137 9.48 -9.50 -13.46
CA MET A 137 9.67 -8.63 -12.30
C MET A 137 11.08 -8.72 -11.78
N THR A 138 11.50 -7.67 -11.08
CA THR A 138 12.80 -7.63 -10.41
C THR A 138 12.60 -7.30 -8.93
N LEU A 139 13.30 -8.01 -8.05
CA LEU A 139 13.30 -7.70 -6.64
C LEU A 139 14.16 -6.45 -6.40
N VAL A 140 13.54 -5.41 -5.85
CA VAL A 140 14.23 -4.18 -5.50
C VAL A 140 14.20 -4.02 -3.98
N VAL A 141 15.38 -3.84 -3.39
CA VAL A 141 15.53 -3.59 -1.95
C VAL A 141 15.80 -2.11 -1.75
N ASN A 142 14.88 -1.45 -1.07
CA ASN A 142 15.00 -0.02 -0.76
C ASN A 142 15.45 0.17 0.69
#